data_fa2fe0e0eef1ce2b71681cd608f083c0
#
_entry.id   fa2fe0e0eef1ce2b71681cd608f083c0
#
_cell.length_a   1.000
_cell.length_b   1.000
_cell.length_c   1.000
_cell.angle_alpha   90.00
_cell.angle_beta   90.00
_cell.angle_gamma   90.00
#
_symmetry.space_group_name_H-M   'P 1'
#
loop_
_entity.id
_entity.type
_entity.pdbx_description
1 polymer ?
#
loop_
_entity_poly.entity_id
_entity_poly.type
_entity_poly.pdbx_seq_one_letter_code
_entity_poly.pdbx_strand_id
1 'polypeptide(L)'
;EEFFSWGNPYTNLIDDIPKFCYFSKAALAALNYLDWVPDVVHCHDWQAALVPLYLRTCFADTNVGRASAVLTIHNLKFQGIYDRKMIQYWSGLPDYVFNKDCLTQNWLDANMLKGGITYCNRLTTVSNTYAGEIQTEEYGEGLAEHLRYHQNKIRGIVNGIDINIWNPSTDKLLKANYDAKTAIENKKKNKKALQESLGLEVDEHKMVIGLISRLTNQKGLDLVNDVIPGVMDGNTQVVVLGTGDSWYEDCLLYTSDAADD
;
A
#
# COMPACT_ATOMS: atom_id res chain seq x y z
N GLU A 1 -16.75 -17.49 -6.01
CA GLU A 1 -16.96 -16.67 -7.24
C GLU A 1 -17.54 -15.30 -6.93
N GLU A 2 -18.59 -15.22 -6.08
CA GLU A 2 -19.31 -13.97 -5.76
C GLU A 2 -18.40 -12.83 -5.26
N PHE A 3 -17.40 -13.12 -4.41
CA PHE A 3 -16.52 -12.09 -3.83
C PHE A 3 -15.39 -11.60 -4.76
N PHE A 4 -15.07 -12.32 -5.82
CA PHE A 4 -13.89 -12.05 -6.66
C PHE A 4 -14.22 -11.86 -8.15
N SER A 5 -15.51 -11.83 -8.53
CA SER A 5 -15.96 -11.76 -9.92
C SER A 5 -15.97 -10.34 -10.51
N TRP A 6 -15.77 -9.30 -9.69
CA TRP A 6 -16.01 -7.91 -10.09
C TRP A 6 -14.81 -7.21 -10.74
N GLY A 7 -13.71 -7.91 -10.94
CA GLY A 7 -12.51 -7.35 -11.58
C GLY A 7 -11.72 -6.34 -10.76
N ASN A 8 -12.33 -5.75 -9.73
CA ASN A 8 -11.66 -4.85 -8.79
C ASN A 8 -11.49 -5.55 -7.43
N PRO A 9 -10.26 -5.69 -6.91
CA PRO A 9 -10.01 -6.31 -5.62
C PRO A 9 -10.59 -5.51 -4.43
N TYR A 10 -10.79 -4.21 -4.61
CA TYR A 10 -11.34 -3.33 -3.57
C TYR A 10 -12.63 -2.66 -4.06
N THR A 11 -13.64 -2.65 -3.20
CA THR A 11 -14.92 -2.00 -3.45
C THR A 11 -15.25 -1.01 -2.34
N ASN A 12 -15.85 -1.50 -1.26
CA ASN A 12 -16.16 -0.77 -0.04
C ASN A 12 -16.02 -1.73 1.15
N LEU A 13 -15.93 -1.23 2.37
CA LEU A 13 -15.68 -2.08 3.54
C LEU A 13 -16.82 -3.09 3.80
N ILE A 14 -18.06 -2.79 3.44
CA ILE A 14 -19.18 -3.71 3.68
C ILE A 14 -19.02 -5.00 2.85
N ASP A 15 -18.47 -4.91 1.66
CA ASP A 15 -18.22 -6.05 0.78
C ASP A 15 -16.81 -6.63 0.97
N ASP A 16 -15.84 -5.78 1.28
CA ASP A 16 -14.45 -6.18 1.44
C ASP A 16 -14.21 -6.97 2.75
N ILE A 17 -14.93 -6.66 3.85
CA ILE A 17 -14.81 -7.42 5.10
C ILE A 17 -15.17 -8.90 4.93
N PRO A 18 -16.35 -9.27 4.38
CA PRO A 18 -16.66 -10.67 4.07
C PRO A 18 -15.63 -11.33 3.17
N LYS A 19 -15.23 -10.64 2.11
CA LYS A 19 -14.25 -11.10 1.12
C LYS A 19 -12.93 -11.50 1.78
N PHE A 20 -12.35 -10.62 2.61
CA PHE A 20 -11.04 -10.87 3.20
C PHE A 20 -11.10 -11.78 4.44
N CYS A 21 -12.24 -11.84 5.15
CA CYS A 21 -12.50 -12.91 6.10
C CYS A 21 -12.47 -14.28 5.42
N TYR A 22 -13.20 -14.42 4.30
CA TYR A 22 -13.22 -15.65 3.50
C TYR A 22 -11.85 -15.98 2.94
N PHE A 23 -11.16 -15.01 2.30
CA PHE A 23 -9.83 -15.20 1.72
C PHE A 23 -8.84 -15.74 2.75
N SER A 24 -8.73 -15.10 3.90
CA SER A 24 -7.80 -15.49 4.96
C SER A 24 -8.06 -16.91 5.47
N LYS A 25 -9.31 -17.29 5.62
CA LYS A 25 -9.71 -18.64 6.10
C LYS A 25 -9.54 -19.69 5.02
N ALA A 26 -9.94 -19.38 3.78
CA ALA A 26 -9.87 -20.29 2.64
C ALA A 26 -8.41 -20.65 2.29
N ALA A 27 -7.47 -19.69 2.38
CA ALA A 27 -6.06 -19.95 2.17
C ALA A 27 -5.51 -21.02 3.11
N LEU A 28 -5.81 -20.95 4.41
CA LEU A 28 -5.39 -21.96 5.39
C LEU A 28 -6.14 -23.28 5.20
N ALA A 29 -7.43 -23.24 4.85
CA ALA A 29 -8.20 -24.45 4.57
C ALA A 29 -7.65 -25.19 3.34
N ALA A 30 -7.23 -24.47 2.31
CA ALA A 30 -6.59 -25.05 1.12
C ALA A 30 -5.25 -25.74 1.47
N LEU A 31 -4.40 -25.10 2.27
CA LEU A 31 -3.15 -25.70 2.74
C LEU A 31 -3.39 -27.01 3.52
N ASN A 32 -4.38 -26.99 4.41
CA ASN A 32 -4.73 -28.16 5.20
C ASN A 32 -5.33 -29.28 4.33
N TYR A 33 -6.13 -28.91 3.31
CA TYR A 33 -6.70 -29.89 2.35
C TYR A 33 -5.62 -30.54 1.47
N LEU A 34 -4.61 -29.76 1.06
CA LEU A 34 -3.50 -30.22 0.23
C LEU A 34 -2.44 -30.99 1.04
N ASP A 35 -2.61 -31.13 2.35
CA ASP A 35 -1.64 -31.69 3.29
C ASP A 35 -0.24 -31.04 3.15
N TRP A 36 -0.24 -29.76 2.81
CA TRP A 36 0.96 -28.95 2.73
C TRP A 36 1.10 -28.05 3.94
N VAL A 37 2.09 -28.34 4.77
CA VAL A 37 2.36 -27.58 6.00
C VAL A 37 3.57 -26.67 5.78
N PRO A 38 3.39 -25.37 5.56
CA PRO A 38 4.49 -24.43 5.48
C PRO A 38 5.09 -24.17 6.86
N ASP A 39 6.39 -23.90 6.93
CA ASP A 39 7.05 -23.43 8.15
C ASP A 39 6.58 -22.02 8.52
N VAL A 40 6.36 -21.18 7.51
CA VAL A 40 5.98 -19.77 7.64
C VAL A 40 4.85 -19.43 6.69
N VAL A 41 3.82 -18.74 7.20
CA VAL A 41 2.80 -18.05 6.41
C VAL A 41 3.07 -16.55 6.49
N HIS A 42 3.34 -15.93 5.34
CA HIS A 42 3.62 -14.51 5.25
C HIS A 42 2.38 -13.76 4.77
N CYS A 43 1.88 -12.89 5.61
CA CYS A 43 0.66 -12.11 5.43
C CYS A 43 0.99 -10.65 5.14
N HIS A 44 0.15 -9.99 4.35
CA HIS A 44 0.34 -8.59 3.97
C HIS A 44 -0.92 -7.77 4.27
N ASP A 45 -0.75 -6.70 5.04
CA ASP A 45 -1.76 -5.72 5.40
C ASP A 45 -3.03 -6.33 6.05
N TRP A 46 -4.06 -5.51 6.20
CA TRP A 46 -5.30 -5.90 6.86
C TRP A 46 -6.07 -7.02 6.15
N GLN A 47 -5.91 -7.13 4.83
CA GLN A 47 -6.59 -8.12 4.01
C GLN A 47 -6.23 -9.57 4.38
N ALA A 48 -5.04 -9.78 4.88
CA ALA A 48 -4.56 -11.09 5.34
C ALA A 48 -4.32 -11.15 6.87
N ALA A 49 -4.69 -10.09 7.59
CA ALA A 49 -4.37 -9.97 9.01
C ALA A 49 -5.11 -10.96 9.91
N LEU A 50 -6.20 -11.58 9.45
CA LEU A 50 -6.87 -12.63 10.22
C LEU A 50 -6.16 -13.99 10.15
N VAL A 51 -5.24 -14.20 9.22
CA VAL A 51 -4.49 -15.47 9.09
C VAL A 51 -3.75 -15.83 10.39
N PRO A 52 -2.98 -14.93 11.03
CA PRO A 52 -2.34 -15.23 12.31
C PRO A 52 -3.31 -15.65 13.41
N LEU A 53 -4.50 -15.05 13.46
CA LEU A 53 -5.54 -15.43 14.41
C LEU A 53 -6.08 -16.83 14.10
N TYR A 54 -6.41 -17.09 12.86
CA TYR A 54 -6.91 -18.40 12.43
C TYR A 54 -5.95 -19.53 12.75
N LEU A 55 -4.64 -19.33 12.56
CA LEU A 55 -3.61 -20.32 12.92
C LEU A 55 -3.63 -20.69 14.41
N ARG A 56 -4.07 -19.77 15.28
CA ARG A 56 -4.08 -19.97 16.74
C ARG A 56 -5.48 -20.18 17.32
N THR A 57 -6.49 -20.22 16.46
CA THR A 57 -7.89 -20.45 16.85
C THR A 57 -8.48 -21.60 16.02
N CYS A 58 -9.11 -21.30 14.89
CA CYS A 58 -9.84 -22.27 14.07
C CYS A 58 -8.97 -23.41 13.53
N PHE A 59 -7.67 -23.20 13.33
CA PHE A 59 -6.73 -24.18 12.81
C PHE A 59 -5.69 -24.65 13.85
N ALA A 60 -5.83 -24.25 15.12
CA ALA A 60 -4.86 -24.55 16.18
C ALA A 60 -4.53 -26.04 16.31
N ASP A 61 -5.52 -26.91 16.19
CA ASP A 61 -5.39 -28.36 16.32
C ASP A 61 -5.08 -29.07 15.01
N THR A 62 -4.83 -28.33 13.93
CA THR A 62 -4.44 -28.88 12.62
C THR A 62 -2.93 -28.81 12.42
N ASN A 63 -2.41 -29.55 11.42
CA ASN A 63 -1.00 -29.48 11.06
C ASN A 63 -0.60 -28.05 10.63
N VAL A 64 -1.45 -27.34 9.88
CA VAL A 64 -1.22 -25.96 9.43
C VAL A 64 -1.12 -24.98 10.60
N GLY A 65 -1.83 -25.25 11.71
CA GLY A 65 -1.76 -24.45 12.92
C GLY A 65 -0.37 -24.33 13.55
N ARG A 66 0.58 -25.20 13.17
CA ARG A 66 1.98 -25.18 13.63
C ARG A 66 2.81 -24.09 12.93
N ALA A 67 2.38 -23.61 11.77
CA ALA A 67 3.10 -22.61 11.01
C ALA A 67 3.32 -21.32 11.82
N SER A 68 4.44 -20.66 11.59
CA SER A 68 4.70 -19.32 12.09
C SER A 68 4.07 -18.29 11.15
N ALA A 69 3.55 -17.19 11.72
CA ALA A 69 3.00 -16.08 10.94
C ALA A 69 3.93 -14.88 10.94
N VAL A 70 4.25 -14.36 9.76
CA VAL A 70 4.85 -13.04 9.55
C VAL A 70 3.78 -12.13 8.98
N LEU A 71 3.62 -10.93 9.52
CA LEU A 71 2.71 -9.92 9.01
C LEU A 71 3.53 -8.70 8.56
N THR A 72 3.35 -8.27 7.31
CA THR A 72 3.95 -7.03 6.79
C THR A 72 2.89 -5.94 6.70
N ILE A 73 3.18 -4.78 7.29
CA ILE A 73 2.39 -3.55 7.14
C ILE A 73 3.05 -2.70 6.07
N HIS A 74 2.37 -2.51 4.94
CA HIS A 74 2.80 -1.60 3.88
C HIS A 74 2.24 -0.19 4.10
N ASN A 75 1.00 -0.11 4.61
CA ASN A 75 0.34 1.16 4.91
C ASN A 75 -0.59 1.01 6.12
N LEU A 76 -0.19 1.58 7.25
CA LEU A 76 -0.92 1.49 8.51
C LEU A 76 -2.28 2.20 8.51
N LYS A 77 -2.50 3.13 7.58
CA LYS A 77 -3.79 3.84 7.45
C LYS A 77 -4.96 2.90 7.19
N PHE A 78 -4.72 1.78 6.51
CA PHE A 78 -5.76 0.81 6.17
C PHE A 78 -5.70 -0.38 7.14
N GLN A 79 -6.73 -0.52 7.97
CA GLN A 79 -6.72 -1.45 9.11
C GLN A 79 -7.83 -2.50 9.08
N GLY A 80 -8.81 -2.37 8.16
CA GLY A 80 -9.98 -3.24 8.15
C GLY A 80 -10.82 -3.06 9.42
N ILE A 81 -11.13 -1.79 9.76
CA ILE A 81 -12.01 -1.43 10.88
C ILE A 81 -13.44 -1.42 10.39
N TYR A 82 -14.29 -2.22 11.04
CA TYR A 82 -15.71 -2.29 10.73
C TYR A 82 -16.50 -2.83 11.89
N ASP A 83 -17.85 -2.85 11.74
CA ASP A 83 -18.77 -3.36 12.76
C ASP A 83 -18.32 -4.72 13.32
N ARG A 84 -18.20 -4.81 14.64
CA ARG A 84 -17.72 -5.98 15.35
C ARG A 84 -18.54 -7.24 15.05
N LYS A 85 -19.88 -7.12 15.01
CA LYS A 85 -20.76 -8.27 14.79
C LYS A 85 -20.62 -8.81 13.39
N MET A 86 -20.40 -7.91 12.42
CA MET A 86 -20.16 -8.27 11.03
C MET A 86 -18.83 -9.02 10.87
N ILE A 87 -17.74 -8.48 11.43
CA ILE A 87 -16.45 -9.17 11.42
C ILE A 87 -16.54 -10.51 12.15
N GLN A 88 -17.19 -10.58 13.30
CA GLN A 88 -17.38 -11.82 14.06
C GLN A 88 -18.18 -12.87 13.26
N TYR A 89 -19.27 -12.47 12.64
CA TYR A 89 -20.11 -13.35 11.84
C TYR A 89 -19.34 -13.94 10.63
N TRP A 90 -18.70 -13.10 9.84
CA TRP A 90 -18.01 -13.54 8.64
C TRP A 90 -16.69 -14.26 8.91
N SER A 91 -15.96 -13.87 9.94
CA SER A 91 -14.72 -14.54 10.31
C SER A 91 -14.96 -15.89 10.98
N GLY A 92 -16.06 -16.03 11.73
CA GLY A 92 -16.30 -17.19 12.58
C GLY A 92 -15.28 -17.36 13.69
N LEU A 93 -14.60 -16.27 14.07
CA LEU A 93 -13.65 -16.26 15.17
C LEU A 93 -14.39 -16.35 16.52
N PRO A 94 -13.79 -17.00 17.54
CA PRO A 94 -14.38 -17.12 18.86
C PRO A 94 -14.47 -15.76 19.56
N ASP A 95 -15.47 -15.59 20.42
CA ASP A 95 -15.76 -14.31 21.08
C ASP A 95 -14.58 -13.79 21.92
N TYR A 96 -13.77 -14.68 22.50
CA TYR A 96 -12.67 -14.28 23.37
C TYR A 96 -11.58 -13.46 22.69
N VAL A 97 -11.46 -13.49 21.34
CA VAL A 97 -10.49 -12.63 20.60
C VAL A 97 -11.02 -11.22 20.37
N PHE A 98 -12.32 -10.97 20.61
CA PHE A 98 -12.92 -9.64 20.52
C PHE A 98 -12.79 -8.88 21.84
N ASN A 99 -11.57 -8.63 22.24
CA ASN A 99 -11.20 -7.89 23.45
C ASN A 99 -10.27 -6.72 23.09
N LYS A 100 -10.01 -5.82 24.08
CA LYS A 100 -9.21 -4.59 23.87
C LYS A 100 -7.77 -4.84 23.45
N ASP A 101 -7.21 -5.99 23.79
CA ASP A 101 -5.80 -6.30 23.52
C ASP A 101 -5.64 -7.03 22.17
N CYS A 102 -6.73 -7.28 21.44
CA CYS A 102 -6.75 -7.97 20.16
C CYS A 102 -7.61 -7.24 19.12
N LEU A 103 -8.83 -7.72 18.85
CA LEU A 103 -9.64 -7.21 17.73
C LEU A 103 -10.48 -5.96 18.08
N THR A 104 -10.73 -5.64 19.35
CA THR A 104 -11.62 -4.53 19.68
C THR A 104 -10.96 -3.19 19.41
N GLN A 105 -11.57 -2.37 18.56
CA GLN A 105 -11.20 -0.99 18.31
C GLN A 105 -11.92 -0.03 19.27
N ASN A 106 -13.25 -0.20 19.39
CA ASN A 106 -14.13 0.55 20.27
C ASN A 106 -15.35 -0.33 20.64
N TRP A 107 -16.42 0.23 21.19
CA TRP A 107 -17.60 -0.52 21.58
C TRP A 107 -18.35 -1.20 20.42
N LEU A 108 -18.28 -0.62 19.22
CA LEU A 108 -19.03 -1.05 18.04
C LEU A 108 -18.15 -1.77 17.03
N ASP A 109 -16.88 -1.39 16.92
CA ASP A 109 -16.00 -1.78 15.85
C ASP A 109 -14.88 -2.74 16.31
N ALA A 110 -14.48 -3.59 15.38
CA ALA A 110 -13.28 -4.41 15.46
C ALA A 110 -12.28 -3.99 14.37
N ASN A 111 -11.00 -4.28 14.62
CA ASN A 111 -9.87 -3.91 13.77
C ASN A 111 -9.08 -5.18 13.42
N MET A 112 -9.17 -5.58 12.14
CA MET A 112 -8.55 -6.81 11.67
C MET A 112 -7.02 -6.77 11.75
N LEU A 113 -6.42 -5.62 11.39
CA LEU A 113 -4.96 -5.45 11.44
C LEU A 113 -4.43 -5.54 12.86
N LYS A 114 -5.12 -4.91 13.82
CA LYS A 114 -4.78 -4.98 15.25
C LYS A 114 -4.71 -6.42 15.76
N GLY A 115 -5.73 -7.22 15.40
CA GLY A 115 -5.74 -8.66 15.72
C GLY A 115 -4.54 -9.39 15.10
N GLY A 116 -4.23 -9.12 13.84
CA GLY A 116 -3.07 -9.68 13.16
C GLY A 116 -1.74 -9.36 13.86
N ILE A 117 -1.55 -8.11 14.27
CA ILE A 117 -0.38 -7.67 15.06
C ILE A 117 -0.25 -8.46 16.36
N THR A 118 -1.36 -8.68 17.07
CA THR A 118 -1.38 -9.44 18.32
C THR A 118 -0.88 -10.87 18.12
N TYR A 119 -1.37 -11.56 17.09
CA TYR A 119 -1.17 -13.00 16.92
C TYR A 119 0.00 -13.38 16.00
N CYS A 120 0.58 -12.46 15.22
CA CYS A 120 1.75 -12.77 14.40
C CYS A 120 3.00 -13.05 15.26
N ASN A 121 3.89 -13.89 14.75
CA ASN A 121 5.17 -14.19 15.37
C ASN A 121 6.20 -13.08 15.11
N ARG A 122 6.13 -12.45 13.92
CA ARG A 122 6.97 -11.32 13.51
C ARG A 122 6.12 -10.32 12.75
N LEU A 123 6.41 -9.06 12.97
CA LEU A 123 5.80 -7.92 12.29
C LEU A 123 6.88 -7.19 11.51
N THR A 124 6.65 -6.96 10.23
CA THR A 124 7.57 -6.18 9.41
C THR A 124 6.86 -4.97 8.81
N THR A 125 7.64 -3.96 8.43
CA THR A 125 7.17 -2.81 7.66
C THR A 125 8.25 -2.36 6.68
N VAL A 126 7.93 -1.39 5.83
CA VAL A 126 8.67 -1.10 4.59
C VAL A 126 9.92 -0.22 4.75
N SER A 127 10.26 0.22 5.97
CA SER A 127 11.55 0.84 6.27
C SER A 127 11.84 0.84 7.78
N ASN A 128 13.12 0.99 8.15
CA ASN A 128 13.52 1.13 9.56
C ASN A 128 12.96 2.42 10.17
N THR A 129 12.93 3.52 9.41
CA THR A 129 12.35 4.80 9.84
C THR A 129 10.87 4.62 10.11
N TYR A 130 10.13 4.05 9.16
CA TYR A 130 8.69 3.82 9.32
C TYR A 130 8.37 2.88 10.48
N ALA A 131 9.22 1.88 10.76
CA ALA A 131 9.07 1.03 11.94
C ALA A 131 9.13 1.81 13.26
N GLY A 132 9.88 2.91 13.30
CA GLY A 132 9.89 3.86 14.44
C GLY A 132 8.67 4.79 14.43
N GLU A 133 8.36 5.38 13.29
CA GLU A 133 7.28 6.35 13.10
C GLU A 133 5.92 5.80 13.50
N ILE A 134 5.54 4.59 13.04
CA ILE A 134 4.24 3.97 13.35
C ILE A 134 4.01 3.69 14.84
N GLN A 135 5.04 3.80 15.67
CA GLN A 135 4.95 3.66 17.11
C GLN A 135 4.73 5.01 17.83
N THR A 136 4.66 6.13 17.09
CA THR A 136 4.35 7.46 17.59
C THR A 136 2.86 7.78 17.42
N GLU A 137 2.34 8.70 18.23
CA GLU A 137 0.93 9.10 18.12
C GLU A 137 0.64 9.80 16.78
N GLU A 138 1.62 10.48 16.22
CA GLU A 138 1.49 11.21 14.94
C GLU A 138 1.30 10.30 13.73
N TYR A 139 2.03 9.16 13.67
CA TYR A 139 2.01 8.26 12.52
C TYR A 139 1.41 6.89 12.83
N GLY A 140 0.98 6.66 14.06
CA GLY A 140 0.49 5.36 14.54
C GLY A 140 -0.96 5.06 14.17
N GLU A 141 -1.68 6.00 13.52
CA GLU A 141 -3.07 5.83 13.05
C GLU A 141 -3.99 5.18 14.11
N GLY A 142 -3.82 5.61 15.37
CA GLY A 142 -4.55 5.08 16.53
C GLY A 142 -4.07 3.72 17.06
N LEU A 143 -3.00 3.14 16.51
CA LEU A 143 -2.39 1.88 16.97
C LEU A 143 -1.02 2.07 17.65
N ALA A 144 -0.57 3.30 17.91
CA ALA A 144 0.76 3.58 18.45
C ALA A 144 1.06 2.81 19.75
N GLU A 145 0.15 2.85 20.72
CA GLU A 145 0.31 2.12 21.99
C GLU A 145 0.37 0.60 21.76
N HIS A 146 -0.50 0.07 20.90
CA HIS A 146 -0.54 -1.35 20.57
C HIS A 146 0.75 -1.80 19.87
N LEU A 147 1.30 -0.99 18.96
CA LEU A 147 2.56 -1.26 18.28
C LEU A 147 3.74 -1.19 19.25
N ARG A 148 3.78 -0.22 20.16
CA ARG A 148 4.81 -0.15 21.22
C ARG A 148 4.78 -1.38 22.12
N TYR A 149 3.59 -1.85 22.50
CA TYR A 149 3.44 -3.09 23.28
C TYR A 149 4.06 -4.30 22.55
N HIS A 150 3.96 -4.33 21.24
CA HIS A 150 4.49 -5.40 20.39
C HIS A 150 5.84 -5.06 19.72
N GLN A 151 6.56 -4.04 20.15
CA GLN A 151 7.80 -3.53 19.53
C GLN A 151 8.89 -4.59 19.32
N ASN A 152 8.95 -5.60 20.17
CA ASN A 152 9.91 -6.70 20.09
C ASN A 152 9.72 -7.57 18.82
N LYS A 153 8.55 -7.54 18.20
CA LYS A 153 8.25 -8.27 16.96
C LYS A 153 8.59 -7.45 15.72
N ILE A 154 8.66 -6.10 15.83
CA ILE A 154 8.73 -5.18 14.68
C ILE A 154 10.13 -5.12 14.08
N ARG A 155 10.19 -5.15 12.74
CA ARG A 155 11.40 -4.91 11.95
C ARG A 155 11.05 -4.11 10.70
N GLY A 156 11.87 -3.11 10.37
CA GLY A 156 11.81 -2.42 9.09
C GLY A 156 12.63 -3.16 8.05
N ILE A 157 12.05 -3.38 6.88
CA ILE A 157 12.72 -4.00 5.72
C ILE A 157 12.41 -3.15 4.50
N VAL A 158 13.42 -2.51 3.92
CA VAL A 158 13.26 -1.66 2.75
C VAL A 158 12.89 -2.52 1.53
N ASN A 159 11.91 -2.05 0.76
CA ASN A 159 11.53 -2.71 -0.50
C ASN A 159 12.71 -2.74 -1.48
N GLY A 160 12.86 -3.87 -2.17
CA GLY A 160 13.84 -4.02 -3.23
C GLY A 160 13.40 -3.34 -4.53
N ILE A 161 14.36 -3.10 -5.41
CA ILE A 161 14.14 -2.64 -6.79
C ILE A 161 14.74 -3.72 -7.71
N ASP A 162 13.98 -4.11 -8.74
CA ASP A 162 14.53 -4.98 -9.79
C ASP A 162 15.49 -4.17 -10.67
N ILE A 163 16.77 -4.32 -10.40
CA ILE A 163 17.85 -3.62 -11.10
C ILE A 163 18.09 -4.08 -12.55
N ASN A 164 17.47 -5.17 -12.99
CA ASN A 164 17.51 -5.61 -14.38
C ASN A 164 16.43 -4.91 -15.21
N ILE A 165 15.23 -4.74 -14.62
CA ILE A 165 14.12 -4.02 -15.26
C ILE A 165 14.38 -2.51 -15.20
N TRP A 166 14.65 -1.99 -14.01
CA TRP A 166 14.87 -0.54 -13.78
C TRP A 166 16.33 -0.14 -13.98
N ASN A 167 16.85 -0.41 -15.19
CA ASN A 167 18.24 -0.13 -15.53
C ASN A 167 18.34 0.81 -16.72
N PRO A 168 18.68 2.09 -16.51
CA PRO A 168 18.75 3.06 -17.59
C PRO A 168 19.80 2.73 -18.66
N SER A 169 20.76 1.87 -18.35
CA SER A 169 21.78 1.44 -19.34
C SER A 169 21.24 0.45 -20.37
N THR A 170 20.16 -0.27 -20.03
CA THR A 170 19.59 -1.34 -20.87
C THR A 170 18.11 -1.18 -21.17
N ASP A 171 17.45 -0.17 -20.61
CA ASP A 171 16.04 0.10 -20.80
C ASP A 171 15.74 0.47 -22.24
N LYS A 172 14.96 -0.37 -22.94
CA LYS A 172 14.57 -0.20 -24.34
C LYS A 172 13.55 0.91 -24.56
N LEU A 173 12.92 1.41 -23.53
CA LEU A 173 11.94 2.49 -23.61
C LEU A 173 12.61 3.87 -23.66
N LEU A 174 13.85 3.96 -23.20
CA LEU A 174 14.62 5.21 -23.27
C LEU A 174 15.14 5.49 -24.69
N LYS A 175 14.98 6.72 -25.14
CA LYS A 175 15.54 7.18 -26.43
C LYS A 175 17.05 7.12 -26.44
N ALA A 176 17.68 7.43 -25.31
CA ALA A 176 19.13 7.34 -25.11
C ALA A 176 19.41 6.69 -23.77
N ASN A 177 19.98 5.49 -23.78
CA ASN A 177 20.42 4.81 -22.59
C ASN A 177 21.55 5.56 -21.91
N TYR A 178 21.65 5.47 -20.58
CA TYR A 178 22.71 6.16 -19.83
C TYR A 178 23.15 5.37 -18.59
N ASP A 179 24.36 5.63 -18.19
CA ASP A 179 24.99 5.24 -16.92
C ASP A 179 25.40 6.49 -16.12
N ALA A 180 26.08 6.29 -15.00
CA ALA A 180 26.55 7.40 -14.17
C ALA A 180 27.47 8.40 -14.89
N LYS A 181 28.21 7.97 -15.94
CA LYS A 181 29.14 8.81 -16.69
C LYS A 181 28.45 9.62 -17.80
N THR A 182 27.42 9.05 -18.40
CA THR A 182 26.72 9.60 -19.56
C THR A 182 25.37 10.23 -19.23
N ALA A 183 24.94 10.17 -17.94
CA ALA A 183 23.61 10.59 -17.50
C ALA A 183 23.29 12.04 -17.90
N ILE A 184 24.18 13.00 -17.65
CA ILE A 184 23.94 14.42 -17.91
C ILE A 184 23.63 14.66 -19.39
N GLU A 185 24.41 14.09 -20.28
CA GLU A 185 24.25 14.29 -21.73
C GLU A 185 23.04 13.54 -22.27
N ASN A 186 22.87 12.25 -21.91
CA ASN A 186 21.83 11.42 -22.49
C ASN A 186 20.44 11.72 -21.89
N LYS A 187 20.36 12.23 -20.65
CA LYS A 187 19.08 12.74 -20.11
C LYS A 187 18.57 13.96 -20.86
N LYS A 188 19.43 14.81 -21.44
CA LYS A 188 19.01 15.89 -22.35
C LYS A 188 18.31 15.34 -23.60
N LYS A 189 18.85 14.26 -24.19
CA LYS A 189 18.22 13.59 -25.35
C LYS A 189 16.87 12.97 -24.98
N ASN A 190 16.77 12.36 -23.80
CA ASN A 190 15.52 11.81 -23.29
C ASN A 190 14.50 12.90 -22.98
N LYS A 191 14.91 14.04 -22.39
CA LYS A 191 14.04 15.20 -22.16
C LYS A 191 13.47 15.72 -23.47
N LYS A 192 14.31 15.94 -24.50
CA LYS A 192 13.86 16.35 -25.82
C LYS A 192 12.81 15.38 -26.39
N ALA A 193 13.10 14.08 -26.35
CA ALA A 193 12.15 13.07 -26.84
C ALA A 193 10.83 13.05 -26.05
N LEU A 194 10.86 13.31 -24.75
CA LEU A 194 9.66 13.43 -23.92
C LEU A 194 8.86 14.67 -24.32
N GLN A 195 9.49 15.84 -24.47
CA GLN A 195 8.83 17.06 -24.92
C GLN A 195 8.15 16.85 -26.30
N GLU A 196 8.86 16.26 -27.26
CA GLU A 196 8.33 15.93 -28.59
C GLU A 196 7.12 14.98 -28.51
N SER A 197 7.21 13.94 -27.68
CA SER A 197 6.14 12.92 -27.56
C SER A 197 4.85 13.44 -26.92
N LEU A 198 4.97 14.48 -26.10
CA LEU A 198 3.84 15.10 -25.39
C LEU A 198 3.34 16.38 -26.07
N GLY A 199 3.92 16.78 -27.21
CA GLY A 199 3.54 18.02 -27.89
C GLY A 199 3.96 19.30 -27.15
N LEU A 200 4.91 19.19 -26.20
CA LEU A 200 5.43 20.33 -25.48
C LEU A 200 6.47 21.08 -26.31
N GLU A 201 6.66 22.36 -26.00
CA GLU A 201 7.77 23.13 -26.60
C GLU A 201 9.12 22.47 -26.28
N VAL A 202 9.88 22.20 -27.32
CA VAL A 202 11.21 21.59 -27.20
C VAL A 202 12.23 22.65 -26.85
N ASP A 203 12.63 22.70 -25.58
CA ASP A 203 13.63 23.63 -25.08
C ASP A 203 14.52 22.95 -24.02
N GLU A 204 15.83 22.98 -24.23
CA GLU A 204 16.79 22.41 -23.29
C GLU A 204 16.89 23.22 -21.98
N HIS A 205 16.53 24.49 -21.97
CA HIS A 205 16.62 25.38 -20.82
C HIS A 205 15.36 25.30 -19.92
N LYS A 206 14.19 24.94 -20.46
CA LYS A 206 12.97 24.78 -19.64
C LYS A 206 13.12 23.62 -18.68
N MET A 207 12.71 23.81 -17.43
CA MET A 207 12.62 22.73 -16.46
C MET A 207 11.43 21.83 -16.80
N VAL A 208 11.62 20.52 -16.80
CA VAL A 208 10.51 19.56 -16.90
C VAL A 208 10.35 18.86 -15.56
N ILE A 209 9.20 19.04 -14.93
CA ILE A 209 8.81 18.40 -13.68
C ILE A 209 7.84 17.27 -14.03
N GLY A 210 8.19 16.03 -13.68
CA GLY A 210 7.35 14.85 -13.84
C GLY A 210 6.77 14.39 -12.51
N LEU A 211 5.44 14.21 -12.43
CA LEU A 211 4.77 13.59 -11.30
C LEU A 211 4.03 12.33 -11.80
N ILE A 212 4.48 11.17 -11.31
CA ILE A 212 3.89 9.88 -11.67
C ILE A 212 3.40 9.22 -10.38
N SER A 213 2.08 9.23 -10.16
CA SER A 213 1.51 8.75 -8.89
C SER A 213 0.02 8.47 -9.02
N ARG A 214 -0.55 7.76 -8.03
CA ARG A 214 -1.99 7.80 -7.81
C ARG A 214 -2.37 9.21 -7.35
N LEU A 215 -3.46 9.77 -7.92
CA LEU A 215 -3.92 11.12 -7.60
C LEU A 215 -4.80 11.07 -6.34
N THR A 216 -4.16 11.01 -5.19
CA THR A 216 -4.81 10.91 -3.87
C THR A 216 -4.14 11.87 -2.88
N ASN A 217 -4.87 12.26 -1.84
CA ASN A 217 -4.36 13.14 -0.78
C ASN A 217 -3.04 12.62 -0.16
N GLN A 218 -2.89 11.31 0.03
CA GLN A 218 -1.65 10.72 0.57
C GLN A 218 -0.38 11.02 -0.25
N LYS A 219 -0.53 11.49 -1.49
CA LYS A 219 0.59 11.85 -2.37
C LYS A 219 0.89 13.35 -2.37
N GLY A 220 0.20 14.11 -1.51
CA GLY A 220 0.41 15.56 -1.40
C GLY A 220 -0.12 16.32 -2.61
N LEU A 221 -1.16 15.81 -3.28
CA LEU A 221 -1.74 16.47 -4.45
C LEU A 221 -2.40 17.81 -4.11
N ASP A 222 -2.85 18.00 -2.89
CA ASP A 222 -3.29 19.28 -2.33
C ASP A 222 -2.16 20.32 -2.41
N LEU A 223 -0.96 19.98 -1.96
CA LEU A 223 0.21 20.85 -2.06
C LEU A 223 0.64 21.11 -3.51
N VAL A 224 0.55 20.09 -4.36
CA VAL A 224 0.86 20.21 -5.80
C VAL A 224 -0.08 21.22 -6.45
N ASN A 225 -1.39 21.12 -6.22
CA ASN A 225 -2.39 22.04 -6.77
C ASN A 225 -2.16 23.49 -6.34
N ASP A 226 -1.76 23.69 -5.08
CA ASP A 226 -1.47 25.03 -4.55
C ASP A 226 -0.21 25.65 -5.19
N VAL A 227 0.77 24.85 -5.56
CA VAL A 227 2.07 25.31 -6.03
C VAL A 227 2.15 25.43 -7.56
N ILE A 228 1.45 24.58 -8.33
CA ILE A 228 1.52 24.56 -9.80
C ILE A 228 1.36 25.93 -10.44
N PRO A 229 0.34 26.76 -10.09
CA PRO A 229 0.16 28.06 -10.72
C PRO A 229 1.38 28.99 -10.56
N GLY A 230 2.10 28.85 -9.44
CA GLY A 230 3.31 29.66 -9.18
C GLY A 230 4.59 29.13 -9.85
N VAL A 231 4.60 27.85 -10.26
CA VAL A 231 5.76 27.23 -10.94
C VAL A 231 5.64 27.30 -12.46
N MET A 232 4.43 27.50 -12.99
CA MET A 232 4.18 27.66 -14.42
C MET A 232 4.49 29.10 -14.87
N ASP A 233 5.77 29.46 -14.84
CA ASP A 233 6.32 30.80 -15.12
C ASP A 233 6.75 30.99 -16.59
N GLY A 234 6.36 30.07 -17.48
CA GLY A 234 6.82 30.03 -18.88
C GLY A 234 8.18 29.32 -19.07
N ASN A 235 8.96 29.13 -18.01
CA ASN A 235 10.26 28.41 -18.06
C ASN A 235 10.16 26.98 -17.54
N THR A 236 8.98 26.60 -17.02
CA THR A 236 8.72 25.28 -16.42
C THR A 236 7.60 24.57 -17.17
N GLN A 237 7.79 23.29 -17.42
CA GLN A 237 6.80 22.39 -17.98
C GLN A 237 6.47 21.32 -16.93
N VAL A 238 5.20 21.08 -16.68
CA VAL A 238 4.75 20.08 -15.69
C VAL A 238 4.03 18.95 -16.43
N VAL A 239 4.44 17.72 -16.14
CA VAL A 239 3.85 16.50 -16.72
C VAL A 239 3.31 15.66 -15.58
N VAL A 240 2.01 15.42 -15.56
CA VAL A 240 1.35 14.57 -14.56
C VAL A 240 0.81 13.32 -15.22
N LEU A 241 1.17 12.17 -14.70
CA LEU A 241 0.65 10.87 -15.13
C LEU A 241 0.09 10.11 -13.92
N GLY A 242 -1.22 9.88 -13.92
CA GLY A 242 -1.87 9.13 -12.85
C GLY A 242 -3.39 9.16 -12.98
N THR A 243 -4.03 8.36 -12.12
CA THR A 243 -5.48 8.36 -11.91
C THR A 243 -5.74 8.28 -10.40
N GLY A 244 -6.93 8.71 -9.96
CA GLY A 244 -7.26 8.65 -8.54
C GLY A 244 -8.61 9.27 -8.19
N ASP A 245 -8.60 10.17 -7.22
CA ASP A 245 -9.79 10.88 -6.79
C ASP A 245 -10.17 11.92 -7.86
N SER A 246 -11.42 11.90 -8.34
CA SER A 246 -11.91 12.76 -9.42
C SER A 246 -11.66 14.25 -9.17
N TRP A 247 -11.73 14.68 -7.91
CA TRP A 247 -11.45 16.08 -7.55
C TRP A 247 -10.02 16.51 -7.95
N TYR A 248 -9.01 15.66 -7.73
CA TYR A 248 -7.64 15.96 -8.15
C TYR A 248 -7.47 15.91 -9.67
N GLU A 249 -8.13 14.95 -10.33
CA GLU A 249 -8.13 14.85 -11.80
C GLU A 249 -8.72 16.12 -12.41
N ASP A 250 -9.88 16.58 -11.94
CA ASP A 250 -10.56 17.78 -12.43
C ASP A 250 -9.74 19.05 -12.17
N CYS A 251 -9.14 19.20 -10.98
CA CYS A 251 -8.27 20.34 -10.66
C CYS A 251 -7.07 20.44 -11.59
N LEU A 252 -6.39 19.33 -11.86
CA LEU A 252 -5.22 19.29 -12.72
C LEU A 252 -5.58 19.57 -14.18
N LEU A 253 -6.70 19.07 -14.68
CA LEU A 253 -7.21 19.36 -16.02
C LEU A 253 -7.58 20.84 -16.18
N TYR A 254 -8.28 21.42 -15.19
CA TYR A 254 -8.62 22.86 -15.20
C TYR A 254 -7.37 23.74 -15.22
N THR A 255 -6.33 23.37 -14.46
CA THR A 255 -5.05 24.09 -14.45
C THR A 255 -4.32 23.98 -15.78
N SER A 256 -4.41 22.83 -16.46
CA SER A 256 -3.86 22.62 -17.80
C SER A 256 -4.53 23.52 -18.83
N ASP A 257 -5.85 23.55 -18.85
CA ASP A 257 -6.63 24.37 -19.80
C ASP A 257 -6.39 25.87 -19.59
N ALA A 258 -6.24 26.32 -18.33
CA ALA A 258 -5.95 27.72 -18.00
C ALA A 258 -4.51 28.17 -18.36
N ALA A 259 -3.60 27.22 -18.61
CA ALA A 259 -2.23 27.52 -18.99
C ALA A 259 -2.04 27.66 -20.52
N ASP A 260 -3.03 27.23 -21.29
CA ASP A 260 -3.06 27.34 -22.76
C ASP A 260 -3.68 28.65 -23.25
N ASP A 261 -4.30 29.45 -22.37
CA ASP A 261 -4.86 30.80 -22.59
C ASP A 261 -3.83 31.90 -22.23
#